data_80eeb5cc1160b01f2ec887127cef799d
#
_entry.id   80eeb5cc1160b01f2ec887127cef799d
#
_cell.length_a   1.000
_cell.length_b   1.000
_cell.length_c   1.000
_cell.angle_alpha   90.00
_cell.angle_beta   90.00
_cell.angle_gamma   90.00
#
_symmetry.space_group_name_H-M   'P 1'
#
loop_
_entity.id
_entity.type
_entity.pdbx_description
1 polymer ?
#
loop_
_entity_poly.entity_id
_entity_poly.type
_entity_poly.pdbx_seq_one_letter_code
_entity_poly.pdbx_strand_id
1 'polypeptide(L)'
;MGVAQHAVNAEHQAQQAAQAAAGKHDQQRAALAQIPLPTKSMYVDVREPGAWLNPFLSADADYLTLRVTMADANPSSVGQGNMLRPDAARRQEVQLRPGDVADALIALPAGAWRYGRVIAVSESPLASKKDRPKVRRNVEAAIQQLNDLGVVVEEWPSR
;
A
#
# COMPACT_ATOMS: atom_id res chain seq x y z
N MET A 1 0.83 19.89 -45.42
CA MET A 1 -0.23 20.24 -44.44
C MET A 1 -0.56 19.13 -43.42
N GLY A 2 -0.44 17.83 -43.75
CA GLY A 2 -0.77 16.74 -42.81
C GLY A 2 0.18 16.60 -41.63
N VAL A 3 1.44 16.99 -41.73
CA VAL A 3 2.46 16.79 -40.69
C VAL A 3 2.25 17.74 -39.52
N ALA A 4 1.84 18.99 -39.74
CA ALA A 4 1.59 19.96 -38.67
C ALA A 4 0.36 19.57 -37.86
N GLN A 5 -0.67 19.04 -38.49
CA GLN A 5 -1.89 18.63 -37.85
C GLN A 5 -1.68 17.36 -36.98
N HIS A 6 -0.82 16.45 -37.42
CA HIS A 6 -0.45 15.29 -36.62
C HIS A 6 0.32 15.66 -35.37
N ALA A 7 1.23 16.63 -35.43
CA ALA A 7 1.98 17.11 -34.27
C ALA A 7 1.06 17.76 -33.22
N VAL A 8 0.11 18.59 -33.68
CA VAL A 8 -0.87 19.24 -32.79
C VAL A 8 -1.76 18.20 -32.11
N ASN A 9 -2.21 17.19 -32.84
CA ASN A 9 -3.04 16.13 -32.26
C ASN A 9 -2.27 15.29 -31.23
N ALA A 10 -0.99 14.99 -31.49
CA ALA A 10 -0.16 14.25 -30.55
C ALA A 10 0.08 15.04 -29.25
N GLU A 11 0.35 16.34 -29.34
CA GLU A 11 0.49 17.21 -28.18
C GLU A 11 -0.83 17.29 -27.38
N HIS A 12 -1.95 17.42 -28.06
CA HIS A 12 -3.25 17.47 -27.41
C HIS A 12 -3.57 16.16 -26.69
N GLN A 13 -3.29 15.02 -27.32
CA GLN A 13 -3.47 13.70 -26.70
C GLN A 13 -2.57 13.52 -25.48
N ALA A 14 -1.30 13.98 -25.54
CA ALA A 14 -0.37 13.93 -24.45
C ALA A 14 -0.84 14.79 -23.26
N GLN A 15 -1.36 15.98 -23.54
CA GLN A 15 -1.93 16.86 -22.52
C GLN A 15 -3.17 16.25 -21.88
N GLN A 16 -4.04 15.65 -22.65
CA GLN A 16 -5.24 14.98 -22.14
C GLN A 16 -4.84 13.78 -21.27
N ALA A 17 -3.86 13.00 -21.68
CA ALA A 17 -3.35 11.87 -20.90
C ALA A 17 -2.73 12.34 -19.58
N ALA A 18 -1.97 13.43 -19.60
CA ALA A 18 -1.38 13.99 -18.39
C ALA A 18 -2.44 14.52 -17.43
N GLN A 19 -3.48 15.18 -17.94
CA GLN A 19 -4.60 15.67 -17.14
C GLN A 19 -5.39 14.52 -16.55
N ALA A 20 -5.64 13.47 -17.33
CA ALA A 20 -6.35 12.28 -16.85
C ALA A 20 -5.55 11.56 -15.74
N ALA A 21 -4.22 11.46 -15.88
CA ALA A 21 -3.37 10.86 -14.88
C ALA A 21 -3.35 11.69 -13.59
N ALA A 22 -3.27 13.02 -13.70
CA ALA A 22 -3.32 13.91 -12.55
C ALA A 22 -4.67 13.84 -11.85
N GLY A 23 -5.77 13.78 -12.61
CA GLY A 23 -7.12 13.64 -12.06
C GLY A 23 -7.29 12.30 -11.34
N LYS A 24 -6.75 11.21 -11.90
CA LYS A 24 -6.77 9.91 -11.26
C LYS A 24 -6.00 9.92 -9.95
N HIS A 25 -4.82 10.53 -9.93
CA HIS A 25 -4.00 10.67 -8.72
C HIS A 25 -4.75 11.45 -7.64
N ASP A 26 -5.37 12.56 -8.00
CA ASP A 26 -6.17 13.36 -7.07
C ASP A 26 -7.34 12.59 -6.51
N GLN A 27 -8.01 11.79 -7.33
CA GLN A 27 -9.11 10.91 -6.90
C GLN A 27 -8.63 9.82 -5.94
N GLN A 28 -7.49 9.21 -6.23
CA GLN A 28 -6.89 8.20 -5.37
C GLN A 28 -6.52 8.79 -4.01
N ARG A 29 -5.90 9.98 -4.02
CA ARG A 29 -5.53 10.69 -2.81
C ARG A 29 -6.76 11.06 -1.98
N ALA A 30 -7.81 11.54 -2.61
CA ALA A 30 -9.07 11.89 -1.95
C ALA A 30 -9.75 10.67 -1.35
N ALA A 31 -9.72 9.52 -2.04
CA ALA A 31 -10.26 8.27 -1.52
C ALA A 31 -9.52 7.81 -0.27
N LEU A 32 -8.18 7.87 -0.28
CA LEU A 32 -7.37 7.50 0.87
C LEU A 32 -7.50 8.51 2.02
N ALA A 33 -7.78 9.77 1.73
CA ALA A 33 -7.99 10.80 2.75
C ALA A 33 -9.24 10.56 3.61
N GLN A 34 -10.12 9.68 3.20
CA GLN A 34 -11.26 9.23 4.02
C GLN A 34 -10.80 8.44 5.26
N ILE A 35 -9.62 7.87 5.20
CA ILE A 35 -9.03 7.15 6.33
C ILE A 35 -8.39 8.18 7.24
N PRO A 36 -8.71 8.20 8.56
CA PRO A 36 -8.13 9.20 9.46
C PRO A 36 -6.61 9.05 9.58
N LEU A 37 -5.93 10.14 9.86
CA LEU A 37 -4.50 10.12 10.11
C LEU A 37 -4.19 9.23 11.32
N PRO A 38 -3.06 8.51 11.30
CA PRO A 38 -2.71 7.63 12.40
C PRO A 38 -2.32 8.41 13.64
N THR A 39 -2.55 7.81 14.81
CA THR A 39 -2.00 8.27 16.07
C THR A 39 -0.86 7.31 16.44
N LYS A 40 0.34 7.84 16.63
CA LYS A 40 1.53 7.00 16.91
C LYS A 40 1.32 6.08 18.10
N SER A 41 0.55 6.50 19.11
CA SER A 41 0.24 5.68 20.27
C SER A 41 -0.45 4.36 19.94
N MET A 42 -1.12 4.27 18.78
CA MET A 42 -1.83 3.06 18.39
C MET A 42 -0.88 1.95 17.91
N TYR A 43 0.33 2.29 17.46
CA TYR A 43 1.26 1.31 16.93
C TYR A 43 2.69 1.44 17.46
N VAL A 44 2.94 2.36 18.38
CA VAL A 44 4.28 2.59 18.93
C VAL A 44 4.84 1.35 19.63
N ASP A 45 3.98 0.52 20.20
CA ASP A 45 4.36 -0.70 20.90
C ASP A 45 4.53 -1.91 19.97
N VAL A 46 4.22 -1.77 18.70
CA VAL A 46 4.39 -2.85 17.73
C VAL A 46 5.89 -3.00 17.44
N ARG A 47 6.47 -4.14 17.86
CA ARG A 47 7.90 -4.42 17.77
C ARG A 47 8.26 -5.40 16.68
N GLU A 48 7.29 -6.15 16.19
CA GLU A 48 7.50 -7.22 15.23
C GLU A 48 6.59 -7.04 14.03
N PRO A 49 7.08 -7.33 12.80
CA PRO A 49 6.25 -7.23 11.60
C PRO A 49 4.99 -8.08 11.67
N GLY A 50 5.07 -9.25 12.32
CA GLY A 50 3.93 -10.13 12.48
C GLY A 50 2.82 -9.57 13.37
N ALA A 51 3.13 -8.61 14.24
CA ALA A 51 2.16 -7.95 15.09
C ALA A 51 1.53 -6.71 14.46
N TRP A 52 2.04 -6.28 13.31
CA TRP A 52 1.50 -5.13 12.60
C TRP A 52 0.15 -5.47 11.98
N LEU A 53 -0.90 -4.75 12.35
CA LEU A 53 -2.28 -5.04 11.96
C LEU A 53 -2.76 -4.24 10.76
N ASN A 54 -2.07 -3.16 10.41
CA ASN A 54 -2.37 -2.38 9.21
C ASN A 54 -1.77 -3.03 7.97
N PRO A 55 -2.03 -2.50 6.77
CA PRO A 55 -1.41 -3.04 5.57
C PRO A 55 0.10 -3.02 5.66
N PHE A 56 0.72 -4.09 5.20
CA PHE A 56 2.17 -4.26 5.21
C PHE A 56 2.63 -4.56 3.79
N LEU A 57 3.55 -3.75 3.28
CA LEU A 57 4.05 -3.86 1.92
C LEU A 57 5.49 -4.34 1.95
N SER A 58 5.74 -5.51 1.38
CA SER A 58 7.09 -6.07 1.21
C SER A 58 7.52 -5.90 -0.24
N ALA A 59 8.72 -5.38 -0.47
CA ALA A 59 9.25 -5.21 -1.81
C ALA A 59 10.19 -6.34 -2.17
N ASP A 60 9.95 -6.94 -3.33
CA ASP A 60 10.86 -7.88 -3.98
C ASP A 60 11.46 -7.23 -5.23
N ALA A 61 12.27 -7.98 -5.99
CA ALA A 61 12.93 -7.44 -7.19
C ALA A 61 11.94 -7.05 -8.28
N ASP A 62 10.90 -7.85 -8.49
CA ASP A 62 10.00 -7.71 -9.64
C ASP A 62 8.55 -7.42 -9.26
N TYR A 63 8.20 -7.49 -7.97
CA TYR A 63 6.84 -7.28 -7.50
C TYR A 63 6.85 -6.78 -6.05
N LEU A 64 5.68 -6.34 -5.61
CA LEU A 64 5.40 -6.00 -4.21
C LEU A 64 4.39 -6.99 -3.66
N THR A 65 4.50 -7.32 -2.38
CA THR A 65 3.51 -8.15 -1.71
C THR A 65 2.79 -7.31 -0.67
N LEU A 66 1.47 -7.19 -0.82
CA LEU A 66 0.63 -6.50 0.15
C LEU A 66 0.01 -7.54 1.08
N ARG A 67 0.32 -7.43 2.36
CA ARG A 67 -0.31 -8.22 3.40
C ARG A 67 -1.40 -7.39 4.08
N VAL A 68 -2.59 -7.93 4.13
CA VAL A 68 -3.74 -7.32 4.78
C VAL A 68 -4.20 -8.21 5.91
N THR A 69 -4.36 -7.65 7.08
CA THR A 69 -4.86 -8.37 8.25
C THR A 69 -6.28 -7.92 8.55
N MET A 70 -7.23 -8.84 8.40
CA MET A 70 -8.65 -8.60 8.65
C MET A 70 -9.08 -9.37 9.87
N ALA A 71 -9.92 -8.75 10.68
CA ALA A 71 -10.60 -9.48 11.75
C ALA A 71 -11.49 -10.55 11.13
N ASP A 72 -11.46 -11.76 11.70
CA ASP A 72 -12.38 -12.81 11.26
C ASP A 72 -13.79 -12.42 11.69
N ALA A 73 -14.67 -12.22 10.71
CA ALA A 73 -16.04 -11.83 10.94
C ALA A 73 -16.95 -13.01 11.33
N ASN A 74 -16.38 -14.20 11.51
CA ASN A 74 -17.17 -15.38 11.86
C ASN A 74 -17.56 -15.35 13.36
N PRO A 75 -18.85 -15.22 13.70
CA PRO A 75 -19.27 -15.11 15.09
C PRO A 75 -18.91 -16.33 15.96
N SER A 76 -18.69 -17.49 15.35
CA SER A 76 -18.35 -18.69 16.12
C SER A 76 -16.92 -18.66 16.66
N SER A 77 -16.02 -17.91 16.06
CA SER A 77 -14.67 -17.74 16.59
C SER A 77 -14.59 -16.70 17.70
N VAL A 78 -15.61 -15.86 17.84
CA VAL A 78 -15.72 -14.86 18.91
C VAL A 78 -16.36 -15.43 20.17
N GLY A 79 -17.04 -16.59 20.05
CA GLY A 79 -17.86 -17.14 21.12
C GLY A 79 -17.12 -17.72 22.32
N GLN A 80 -15.82 -17.89 22.25
CA GLN A 80 -15.07 -18.58 23.31
C GLN A 80 -14.06 -17.64 24.00
N GLY A 81 -14.49 -16.54 24.50
CA GLY A 81 -13.64 -15.73 25.33
C GLY A 81 -13.70 -14.23 25.09
N ASN A 82 -14.59 -13.76 24.26
CA ASN A 82 -14.82 -12.32 23.99
C ASN A 82 -13.56 -11.52 23.60
N MET A 83 -12.48 -12.19 23.28
CA MET A 83 -11.26 -11.54 22.82
C MET A 83 -10.93 -11.98 21.43
N LEU A 84 -10.75 -11.02 20.53
CA LEU A 84 -10.14 -11.28 19.26
C LEU A 84 -8.74 -11.85 19.49
N ARG A 85 -8.61 -13.14 19.33
CA ARG A 85 -7.29 -13.75 19.36
C ARG A 85 -6.54 -13.25 18.14
N PRO A 86 -5.24 -12.91 18.26
CA PRO A 86 -4.42 -12.63 17.08
C PRO A 86 -4.47 -13.74 16.03
N ASP A 87 -4.72 -14.97 16.48
CA ASP A 87 -4.85 -16.15 15.62
C ASP A 87 -6.14 -16.18 14.80
N ALA A 88 -7.16 -15.42 15.20
CA ALA A 88 -8.42 -15.34 14.46
C ALA A 88 -8.40 -14.26 13.38
N ALA A 89 -7.31 -13.51 13.26
CA ALA A 89 -7.16 -12.51 12.22
C ALA A 89 -6.79 -13.20 10.89
N ARG A 90 -7.58 -12.93 9.86
CA ARG A 90 -7.26 -13.41 8.51
C ARG A 90 -6.17 -12.56 7.90
N ARG A 91 -5.10 -13.20 7.48
CA ARG A 91 -4.05 -12.56 6.71
C ARG A 91 -4.16 -12.96 5.26
N GLN A 92 -4.25 -11.97 4.40
CA GLN A 92 -4.26 -12.17 2.96
C GLN A 92 -3.04 -11.49 2.38
N GLU A 93 -2.38 -12.16 1.45
CA GLU A 93 -1.24 -11.63 0.74
C GLU A 93 -1.55 -11.60 -0.75
N VAL A 94 -1.28 -10.47 -1.36
CA VAL A 94 -1.52 -10.25 -2.80
C VAL A 94 -0.24 -9.70 -3.40
N GLN A 95 0.19 -10.29 -4.51
CA GLN A 95 1.29 -9.76 -5.29
C GLN A 95 0.79 -8.64 -6.20
N LEU A 96 1.51 -7.53 -6.20
CA LEU A 96 1.15 -6.33 -6.94
C LEU A 96 2.31 -5.84 -7.78
N ARG A 97 1.99 -5.25 -8.92
CA ARG A 97 2.94 -4.40 -9.61
C ARG A 97 2.97 -3.03 -8.93
N PRO A 98 4.11 -2.31 -9.01
CA PRO A 98 4.19 -1.00 -8.36
C PRO A 98 3.09 -0.02 -8.77
N GLY A 99 2.62 -0.08 -10.00
CA GLY A 99 1.54 0.79 -10.49
C GLY A 99 0.16 0.46 -9.94
N ASP A 100 -0.03 -0.71 -9.32
CA ASP A 100 -1.33 -1.16 -8.83
C ASP A 100 -1.52 -0.92 -7.32
N VAL A 101 -0.52 -0.37 -6.64
CA VAL A 101 -0.55 -0.19 -5.19
C VAL A 101 -1.70 0.72 -4.75
N ALA A 102 -1.84 1.87 -5.39
CA ALA A 102 -2.88 2.83 -5.00
C ALA A 102 -4.29 2.24 -5.12
N ASP A 103 -4.58 1.58 -6.23
CA ASP A 103 -5.90 0.96 -6.45
C ASP A 103 -6.15 -0.18 -5.47
N ALA A 104 -5.14 -0.96 -5.15
CA ALA A 104 -5.25 -2.04 -4.17
C ALA A 104 -5.56 -1.49 -2.77
N LEU A 105 -4.93 -0.40 -2.37
CA LEU A 105 -5.16 0.23 -1.07
C LEU A 105 -6.57 0.83 -0.97
N ILE A 106 -7.04 1.45 -2.02
CA ILE A 106 -8.39 2.03 -2.07
C ILE A 106 -9.45 0.95 -1.97
N ALA A 107 -9.18 -0.23 -2.51
CA ALA A 107 -10.10 -1.36 -2.47
C ALA A 107 -10.20 -2.01 -1.09
N LEU A 108 -9.30 -1.69 -0.16
CA LEU A 108 -9.32 -2.29 1.17
C LEU A 108 -10.51 -1.76 2.00
N PRO A 109 -11.17 -2.64 2.76
CA PRO A 109 -12.23 -2.20 3.67
C PRO A 109 -11.66 -1.39 4.84
N ALA A 110 -12.51 -0.59 5.46
CA ALA A 110 -12.09 0.27 6.57
C ALA A 110 -11.45 -0.49 7.73
N GLY A 111 -11.85 -1.74 7.96
CA GLY A 111 -11.29 -2.59 9.01
C GLY A 111 -9.83 -2.96 8.83
N ALA A 112 -9.27 -2.79 7.61
CA ALA A 112 -7.84 -3.02 7.35
C ALA A 112 -6.95 -1.90 7.91
N TRP A 113 -7.52 -0.74 8.21
CA TRP A 113 -6.79 0.47 8.62
C TRP A 113 -6.97 0.76 10.12
N ARG A 114 -6.59 -0.19 10.95
CA ARG A 114 -6.82 -0.11 12.41
C ARG A 114 -6.07 1.02 13.08
N TYR A 115 -4.88 1.35 12.59
CA TYR A 115 -4.06 2.45 13.14
C TYR A 115 -4.30 3.77 12.42
N GLY A 116 -5.25 3.80 11.48
CA GLY A 116 -5.41 4.93 10.59
C GLY A 116 -4.59 4.77 9.31
N ARG A 117 -4.34 5.87 8.63
CA ARG A 117 -3.70 5.90 7.30
C ARG A 117 -2.17 5.77 7.43
N VAL A 118 -1.72 4.59 7.80
CA VAL A 118 -0.29 4.27 7.93
C VAL A 118 -0.03 2.86 7.39
N ILE A 119 1.06 2.72 6.66
CA ILE A 119 1.48 1.45 6.07
C ILE A 119 2.91 1.17 6.48
N ALA A 120 3.18 -0.08 6.81
CA ALA A 120 4.55 -0.56 7.00
C ALA A 120 5.13 -0.99 5.66
N VAL A 121 6.38 -0.64 5.40
CA VAL A 121 7.11 -1.02 4.20
C VAL A 121 8.43 -1.65 4.60
N SER A 122 8.77 -2.76 3.97
CA SER A 122 10.02 -3.48 4.24
C SER A 122 10.54 -4.15 2.97
N GLU A 123 11.82 -4.49 2.99
CA GLU A 123 12.39 -5.36 1.99
C GLU A 123 11.94 -6.79 2.25
N SER A 124 11.69 -7.57 1.17
CA SER A 124 11.35 -8.98 1.31
C SER A 124 12.52 -9.74 1.94
N PRO A 125 12.28 -10.54 3.00
CA PRO A 125 13.34 -11.36 3.59
C PRO A 125 13.80 -12.49 2.67
N LEU A 126 13.00 -12.79 1.63
CA LEU A 126 13.32 -13.84 0.66
C LEU A 126 14.15 -13.33 -0.52
N ALA A 127 14.40 -12.03 -0.60
CA ALA A 127 15.19 -11.45 -1.68
C ALA A 127 16.64 -11.91 -1.60
N SER A 128 17.22 -12.30 -2.74
CA SER A 128 18.62 -12.68 -2.82
C SER A 128 19.53 -11.47 -2.66
N LYS A 129 20.78 -11.70 -2.25
CA LYS A 129 21.78 -10.63 -2.18
C LYS A 129 22.00 -9.93 -3.50
N LYS A 130 21.89 -10.66 -4.60
CA LYS A 130 22.05 -10.14 -5.96
C LYS A 130 20.97 -9.12 -6.30
N ASP A 131 19.76 -9.32 -5.78
CA ASP A 131 18.61 -8.48 -6.08
C ASP A 131 18.44 -7.31 -5.10
N ARG A 132 19.22 -7.25 -4.03
CA ARG A 132 19.08 -6.21 -3.01
C ARG A 132 19.07 -4.78 -3.54
N PRO A 133 19.93 -4.37 -4.49
CA PRO A 133 19.86 -3.01 -5.01
C PRO A 133 18.54 -2.71 -5.69
N LYS A 134 17.98 -3.69 -6.39
CA LYS A 134 16.68 -3.58 -7.06
C LYS A 134 15.55 -3.49 -6.05
N VAL A 135 15.60 -4.35 -5.04
CA VAL A 135 14.62 -4.37 -3.94
C VAL A 135 14.65 -3.04 -3.19
N ARG A 136 15.84 -2.50 -2.89
CA ARG A 136 15.95 -1.22 -2.20
C ARG A 136 15.34 -0.08 -3.01
N ARG A 137 15.56 -0.06 -4.32
CA ARG A 137 14.94 0.94 -5.20
C ARG A 137 13.42 0.82 -5.18
N ASN A 138 12.90 -0.40 -5.16
CA ASN A 138 11.46 -0.65 -5.10
C ASN A 138 10.86 -0.19 -3.76
N VAL A 139 11.58 -0.39 -2.65
CA VAL A 139 11.17 0.13 -1.34
C VAL A 139 11.09 1.65 -1.38
N GLU A 140 12.12 2.30 -1.87
CA GLU A 140 12.17 3.77 -1.93
C GLU A 140 11.08 4.34 -2.83
N ALA A 141 10.85 3.71 -3.98
CA ALA A 141 9.78 4.11 -4.89
C ALA A 141 8.39 3.93 -4.26
N ALA A 142 8.19 2.84 -3.54
CA ALA A 142 6.93 2.59 -2.83
C ALA A 142 6.70 3.63 -1.74
N ILE A 143 7.72 3.96 -0.96
CA ILE A 143 7.63 4.97 0.10
C ILE A 143 7.25 6.32 -0.50
N GLN A 144 7.91 6.72 -1.59
CA GLN A 144 7.61 7.97 -2.25
C GLN A 144 6.19 8.00 -2.80
N GLN A 145 5.76 6.93 -3.44
CA GLN A 145 4.39 6.82 -3.97
C GLN A 145 3.35 6.96 -2.84
N LEU A 146 3.57 6.28 -1.72
CA LEU A 146 2.66 6.34 -0.58
C LEU A 146 2.62 7.73 0.04
N ASN A 147 3.77 8.39 0.18
CA ASN A 147 3.83 9.76 0.68
C ASN A 147 3.07 10.72 -0.25
N ASP A 148 3.22 10.56 -1.56
CA ASP A 148 2.49 11.37 -2.55
C ASP A 148 0.97 11.17 -2.45
N LEU A 149 0.54 9.99 -2.03
CA LEU A 149 -0.87 9.66 -1.79
C LEU A 149 -1.36 10.13 -0.40
N GLY A 150 -0.50 10.72 0.41
CA GLY A 150 -0.85 11.20 1.73
C GLY A 150 -0.87 10.12 2.80
N VAL A 151 -0.26 8.96 2.54
CA VAL A 151 -0.18 7.85 3.49
C VAL A 151 1.10 7.96 4.30
N VAL A 152 1.00 7.80 5.61
CA VAL A 152 2.17 7.74 6.49
C VAL A 152 2.85 6.38 6.32
N VAL A 153 4.17 6.38 6.26
CA VAL A 153 4.96 5.17 6.04
C VAL A 153 5.85 4.92 7.25
N GLU A 154 5.79 3.69 7.75
CA GLU A 154 6.74 3.15 8.72
C GLU A 154 7.64 2.15 8.01
N GLU A 155 8.93 2.48 7.88
CA GLU A 155 9.89 1.57 7.27
C GLU A 155 10.41 0.58 8.31
N TRP A 156 10.26 -0.71 8.03
CA TRP A 156 10.76 -1.78 8.88
C TRP A 156 12.05 -2.33 8.29
N PRO A 157 13.08 -2.52 9.11
CA PRO A 157 14.31 -3.13 8.61
C PRO A 157 14.08 -4.58 8.20
N SER A 158 14.78 -5.01 7.14
CA SER A 158 14.78 -6.42 6.76
C SER A 158 15.61 -7.21 7.78
N ARG A 159 15.06 -8.34 8.17
CA ARG A 159 15.79 -9.28 9.05
C ARG A 159 16.33 -10.45 8.28
#